data_18b0e436d450aa5533a39142da268315
#
_entry.id   18b0e436d450aa5533a39142da268315
#
_cell.length_a   1.000
_cell.length_b   1.000
_cell.length_c   1.000
_cell.angle_alpha   90.00
_cell.angle_beta   90.00
_cell.angle_gamma   90.00
#
_symmetry.space_group_name_H-M   'P 1'
#
loop_
_entity.id
_entity.type
_entity.pdbx_description
1 polymer ?
#
loop_
_entity_poly.entity_id
_entity_poly.type
_entity_poly.pdbx_seq_one_letter_code
_entity_poly.pdbx_strand_id
1 'polypeptide(L)'
;MAGGTMNKATILLAVPLLALLQACNMGGGGNASSGDSVQGELAGARIGAPFTLTNQDGKPTHWDDYKGQYRLVYFGYTYCPDVCPVDLQRIMQAFARFEKDKPALAAKVQPMLISVDPVRDTPAVLKTYVAAFHPRLIGLTGTPEQIAKVAKDFVVIYNAEGKAGASDYLVSHSRTPYLFDGDGKPVALVPVDDPGTPDVDEGAPDAVLAFLEKWVK
;
A
#
# COMPACT_ATOMS: atom_id res chain seq x y z
N MET A 1 74.95 47.04 14.06
CA MET A 1 74.67 47.62 15.38
C MET A 1 73.56 46.76 15.97
N ALA A 2 73.92 45.93 16.85
CA ALA A 2 73.59 45.90 18.27
C ALA A 2 72.08 45.58 18.43
N GLY A 3 71.65 44.62 19.12
CA GLY A 3 72.11 43.77 20.16
C GLY A 3 70.94 43.14 20.81
N GLY A 4 71.00 41.95 21.20
CA GLY A 4 70.85 41.35 22.50
C GLY A 4 69.42 41.39 23.03
N THR A 5 68.81 40.42 23.62
CA THR A 5 69.27 39.56 24.71
C THR A 5 68.26 38.47 25.00
N MET A 6 68.77 37.36 25.44
CA MET A 6 68.09 36.21 26.05
C MET A 6 67.24 36.61 27.27
N ASN A 7 66.13 35.91 27.56
CA ASN A 7 65.98 35.29 28.88
C ASN A 7 64.84 34.26 28.97
N LYS A 8 65.21 33.13 29.39
CA LYS A 8 64.82 32.32 30.56
C LYS A 8 63.59 31.48 30.46
N ALA A 9 63.90 30.23 30.51
CA ALA A 9 63.03 29.09 30.77
C ALA A 9 62.17 29.27 32.06
N THR A 10 60.94 28.83 32.01
CA THR A 10 60.22 28.39 33.19
C THR A 10 59.48 27.09 32.85
N ILE A 11 59.95 26.04 33.44
CA ILE A 11 59.35 24.70 33.43
C ILE A 11 58.18 24.78 34.40
N LEU A 12 57.01 24.45 33.97
CA LEU A 12 55.88 24.16 34.84
C LEU A 12 55.28 22.80 34.47
N LEU A 13 55.29 21.94 35.46
CA LEU A 13 54.79 20.58 35.46
C LEU A 13 53.31 20.53 35.03
N ALA A 14 53.01 19.73 34.03
CA ALA A 14 51.68 19.34 33.71
C ALA A 14 51.33 17.99 34.38
N VAL A 15 50.39 18.03 35.30
CA VAL A 15 49.77 16.84 35.91
C VAL A 15 48.76 16.28 34.93
N PRO A 16 48.76 15.00 34.57
CA PRO A 16 47.67 14.43 33.77
C PRO A 16 46.46 14.12 34.67
N LEU A 17 45.39 14.82 34.46
CA LEU A 17 44.09 14.51 35.05
C LEU A 17 43.45 13.37 34.23
N LEU A 18 43.55 12.16 34.77
CA LEU A 18 42.89 10.96 34.22
C LEU A 18 41.37 11.06 34.52
N ALA A 19 40.58 11.50 33.56
CA ALA A 19 39.14 11.46 33.66
C ALA A 19 38.63 10.06 33.27
N LEU A 20 38.24 9.28 34.25
CA LEU A 20 37.48 8.05 34.08
C LEU A 20 36.06 8.37 33.59
N LEU A 21 35.82 8.18 32.29
CA LEU A 21 34.49 8.09 31.74
C LEU A 21 33.97 6.65 31.89
N GLN A 22 33.25 6.37 32.96
CA GLN A 22 32.43 5.16 33.07
C GLN A 22 31.22 5.33 32.16
N ALA A 23 31.23 4.65 31.01
CA ALA A 23 30.07 4.47 30.19
C ALA A 23 29.13 3.49 30.87
N CYS A 24 28.02 3.97 31.39
CA CYS A 24 26.90 3.12 31.81
C CYS A 24 26.29 2.49 30.54
N ASN A 25 26.68 1.26 30.28
CA ASN A 25 25.99 0.40 29.31
C ASN A 25 24.74 -0.15 30.00
N MET A 26 23.62 0.60 29.92
CA MET A 26 22.32 0.05 30.24
C MET A 26 21.77 -0.68 29.04
N GLY A 27 22.03 -1.99 28.99
CA GLY A 27 21.39 -2.92 28.08
C GLY A 27 19.90 -2.95 28.31
N GLY A 28 19.15 -2.25 27.48
CA GLY A 28 17.73 -2.42 27.29
C GLY A 28 17.51 -3.36 26.11
N GLY A 29 17.47 -4.67 26.38
CA GLY A 29 17.06 -5.66 25.41
C GLY A 29 15.58 -5.52 25.11
N GLY A 30 15.23 -4.68 24.15
CA GLY A 30 13.95 -4.71 23.46
C GLY A 30 14.10 -5.55 22.20
N ASN A 31 13.75 -6.83 22.29
CA ASN A 31 13.54 -7.68 21.12
C ASN A 31 12.27 -7.17 20.42
N ALA A 32 12.37 -6.07 19.67
CA ALA A 32 11.42 -5.76 18.65
C ALA A 32 11.67 -6.77 17.53
N SER A 33 10.77 -7.73 17.40
CA SER A 33 10.65 -8.57 16.22
C SER A 33 10.47 -7.60 15.04
N SER A 34 11.58 -7.26 14.38
CA SER A 34 11.58 -6.59 13.11
C SER A 34 11.09 -7.59 12.07
N GLY A 35 9.76 -7.69 11.91
CA GLY A 35 9.21 -8.19 10.67
C GLY A 35 9.85 -7.35 9.56
N ASP A 36 10.42 -8.00 8.54
CA ASP A 36 10.99 -7.36 7.38
C ASP A 36 9.95 -6.43 6.73
N SER A 37 9.91 -5.18 7.17
CA SER A 37 9.08 -4.16 6.53
C SER A 37 9.73 -3.85 5.19
N VAL A 38 9.08 -4.26 4.12
CA VAL A 38 9.50 -3.92 2.76
C VAL A 38 9.43 -2.40 2.64
N GLN A 39 10.58 -1.73 2.60
CA GLN A 39 10.63 -0.29 2.35
C GLN A 39 10.35 -0.04 0.87
N GLY A 40 9.11 0.24 0.54
CA GLY A 40 8.65 0.57 -0.80
C GLY A 40 8.64 2.07 -1.09
N GLU A 41 8.15 2.41 -2.27
CA GLU A 41 8.05 3.80 -2.78
C GLU A 41 7.12 4.67 -1.91
N LEU A 42 6.17 4.05 -1.21
CA LEU A 42 5.23 4.72 -0.30
C LEU A 42 5.65 4.64 1.18
N ALA A 43 6.91 4.29 1.46
CA ALA A 43 7.39 4.19 2.84
C ALA A 43 7.20 5.52 3.60
N GLY A 44 6.51 5.45 4.73
CA GLY A 44 6.18 6.62 5.55
C GLY A 44 4.96 7.43 5.09
N ALA A 45 4.34 7.10 3.97
CA ALA A 45 3.08 7.71 3.55
C ALA A 45 1.95 7.32 4.50
N ARG A 46 1.07 8.29 4.80
CA ARG A 46 -0.14 8.06 5.60
C ARG A 46 -1.31 7.72 4.68
N ILE A 47 -1.26 6.50 4.13
CA ILE A 47 -2.27 5.95 3.23
C ILE A 47 -2.77 4.65 3.84
N GLY A 48 -4.09 4.49 3.92
CA GLY A 48 -4.72 3.32 4.51
C GLY A 48 -4.97 3.45 6.02
N ALA A 49 -6.03 2.85 6.47
CA ALA A 49 -6.37 2.68 7.88
C ALA A 49 -7.25 1.43 8.05
N PRO A 50 -7.32 0.84 9.25
CA PRO A 50 -8.24 -0.25 9.52
C PRO A 50 -9.69 0.14 9.22
N PHE A 51 -10.41 -0.79 8.61
CA PHE A 51 -11.83 -0.63 8.29
C PHE A 51 -12.63 -1.92 8.58
N THR A 52 -13.93 -1.77 8.61
CA THR A 52 -14.89 -2.89 8.52
C THR A 52 -15.84 -2.58 7.37
N LEU A 53 -15.85 -3.45 6.37
CA LEU A 53 -16.75 -3.40 5.21
C LEU A 53 -17.51 -4.72 5.09
N THR A 54 -18.46 -4.79 4.17
CA THR A 54 -19.22 -6.00 3.84
C THR A 54 -18.63 -6.63 2.58
N ASN A 55 -18.31 -7.93 2.62
CA ASN A 55 -17.83 -8.63 1.44
C ASN A 55 -18.95 -9.11 0.53
N GLN A 56 -18.58 -9.69 -0.61
CA GLN A 56 -19.49 -10.22 -1.63
C GLN A 56 -20.41 -11.36 -1.12
N ASP A 57 -20.14 -11.95 0.03
CA ASP A 57 -20.99 -12.96 0.67
C ASP A 57 -21.92 -12.38 1.74
N GLY A 58 -21.97 -11.05 1.86
CA GLY A 58 -22.77 -10.34 2.85
C GLY A 58 -22.21 -10.40 4.27
N LYS A 59 -20.94 -10.80 4.44
CA LYS A 59 -20.31 -10.94 5.75
C LYS A 59 -19.44 -9.71 6.06
N PRO A 60 -19.37 -9.30 7.34
CA PRO A 60 -18.40 -8.29 7.75
C PRO A 60 -16.98 -8.80 7.51
N THR A 61 -16.13 -7.91 7.02
CA THR A 61 -14.73 -8.18 6.71
C THR A 61 -13.92 -7.02 7.27
N HIS A 62 -12.95 -7.36 8.11
CA HIS A 62 -12.08 -6.40 8.77
C HIS A 62 -10.73 -6.32 8.04
N TRP A 63 -10.16 -5.14 8.00
CA TRP A 63 -8.79 -4.97 7.49
C TRP A 63 -7.79 -5.92 8.16
N ASP A 64 -7.95 -6.10 9.47
CA ASP A 64 -7.06 -6.93 10.30
C ASP A 64 -7.24 -8.44 10.11
N ASP A 65 -8.30 -8.90 9.43
CA ASP A 65 -8.48 -10.31 9.05
C ASP A 65 -7.33 -10.79 8.14
N TYR A 66 -6.64 -9.86 7.49
CA TYR A 66 -5.51 -10.13 6.58
C TYR A 66 -4.15 -9.73 7.17
N LYS A 67 -4.05 -9.64 8.50
CA LYS A 67 -2.77 -9.37 9.15
C LYS A 67 -1.75 -10.47 8.80
N GLY A 68 -0.54 -10.05 8.45
CA GLY A 68 0.52 -10.95 7.96
C GLY A 68 0.44 -11.24 6.46
N GLN A 69 -0.60 -10.76 5.75
CA GLN A 69 -0.72 -10.86 4.29
C GLN A 69 -0.55 -9.49 3.63
N TYR A 70 0.07 -9.48 2.46
CA TYR A 70 0.02 -8.33 1.58
C TYR A 70 -1.42 -8.11 1.12
N ARG A 71 -1.83 -6.86 0.97
CA ARG A 71 -3.15 -6.49 0.47
C ARG A 71 -2.98 -5.73 -0.83
N LEU A 72 -3.48 -6.29 -1.92
CA LEU A 72 -3.51 -5.67 -3.24
C LEU A 72 -4.89 -5.03 -3.41
N VAL A 73 -4.97 -3.72 -3.23
CA VAL A 73 -6.24 -2.98 -3.10
C VAL A 73 -6.49 -2.15 -4.35
N TYR A 74 -7.62 -2.36 -5.00
CA TYR A 74 -8.14 -1.53 -6.10
C TYR A 74 -9.47 -0.91 -5.71
N PHE A 75 -9.64 0.38 -5.97
CA PHE A 75 -10.91 1.09 -5.85
C PHE A 75 -11.57 1.20 -7.23
N GLY A 76 -12.82 0.82 -7.32
CA GLY A 76 -13.57 0.82 -8.57
C GLY A 76 -15.04 0.53 -8.33
N TYR A 77 -15.79 0.27 -9.40
CA TYR A 77 -17.21 -0.09 -9.29
C TYR A 77 -17.65 -0.96 -10.47
N THR A 78 -18.72 -1.74 -10.28
CA THR A 78 -19.12 -2.76 -11.27
C THR A 78 -19.76 -2.17 -12.53
N TYR A 79 -20.31 -0.97 -12.44
CA TYR A 79 -20.94 -0.27 -13.57
C TYR A 79 -19.98 0.64 -14.35
N CYS A 80 -18.66 0.55 -14.07
CA CYS A 80 -17.66 1.26 -14.85
C CYS A 80 -17.59 0.67 -16.26
N PRO A 81 -17.82 1.49 -17.31
CA PRO A 81 -17.92 0.97 -18.67
C PRO A 81 -16.56 0.73 -19.35
N ASP A 82 -15.46 1.15 -18.72
CA ASP A 82 -14.16 1.26 -19.40
C ASP A 82 -13.00 0.78 -18.54
N VAL A 83 -12.40 1.65 -17.74
CA VAL A 83 -11.08 1.42 -17.12
C VAL A 83 -11.06 0.34 -16.03
N CYS A 84 -12.09 0.26 -15.15
CA CYS A 84 -12.08 -0.69 -14.04
C CYS A 84 -11.99 -2.17 -14.47
N PRO A 85 -12.81 -2.65 -15.45
CA PRO A 85 -12.70 -4.04 -15.88
C PRO A 85 -11.36 -4.33 -16.58
N VAL A 86 -10.79 -3.37 -17.31
CA VAL A 86 -9.48 -3.53 -17.95
C VAL A 86 -8.37 -3.63 -16.93
N ASP A 87 -8.31 -2.72 -15.96
CA ASP A 87 -7.30 -2.73 -14.90
C ASP A 87 -7.38 -4.01 -14.08
N LEU A 88 -8.58 -4.37 -13.60
CA LEU A 88 -8.78 -5.61 -12.83
C LEU A 88 -8.39 -6.85 -13.62
N GLN A 89 -8.73 -6.92 -14.89
CA GLN A 89 -8.37 -8.06 -15.74
C GLN A 89 -6.85 -8.19 -15.83
N ARG A 90 -6.13 -7.12 -16.13
CA ARG A 90 -4.67 -7.11 -16.25
C ARG A 90 -3.98 -7.46 -14.94
N ILE A 91 -4.41 -6.85 -13.83
CA ILE A 91 -3.89 -7.12 -12.49
C ILE A 91 -4.13 -8.60 -12.11
N MET A 92 -5.32 -9.12 -12.34
CA MET A 92 -5.65 -10.51 -11.98
C MET A 92 -5.00 -11.53 -12.92
N GLN A 93 -4.76 -11.22 -14.19
CA GLN A 93 -3.96 -12.05 -15.09
C GLN A 93 -2.50 -12.16 -14.60
N ALA A 94 -1.90 -11.03 -14.21
CA ALA A 94 -0.57 -11.02 -13.62
C ALA A 94 -0.52 -11.80 -12.30
N PHE A 95 -1.53 -11.62 -11.46
CA PHE A 95 -1.64 -12.34 -10.19
C PHE A 95 -1.79 -13.86 -10.39
N ALA A 96 -2.59 -14.32 -11.35
CA ALA A 96 -2.72 -15.73 -11.69
C ALA A 96 -1.38 -16.34 -12.19
N ARG A 97 -0.60 -15.59 -12.96
CA ARG A 97 0.76 -15.99 -13.35
C ARG A 97 1.69 -16.05 -12.14
N PHE A 98 1.63 -15.05 -11.27
CA PHE A 98 2.39 -15.03 -10.02
C PHE A 98 2.06 -16.21 -9.11
N GLU A 99 0.78 -16.62 -9.02
CA GLU A 99 0.37 -17.82 -8.28
C GLU A 99 0.96 -19.11 -8.88
N LYS A 100 1.00 -19.20 -10.21
CA LYS A 100 1.56 -20.36 -10.89
C LYS A 100 3.08 -20.46 -10.68
N ASP A 101 3.78 -19.33 -10.78
CA ASP A 101 5.24 -19.30 -10.79
C ASP A 101 5.84 -19.25 -9.37
N LYS A 102 5.13 -18.61 -8.42
CA LYS A 102 5.56 -18.41 -7.03
C LYS A 102 4.43 -18.65 -6.01
N PRO A 103 3.87 -19.87 -5.94
CA PRO A 103 2.66 -20.16 -5.17
C PRO A 103 2.80 -19.81 -3.66
N ALA A 104 3.96 -20.02 -3.08
CA ALA A 104 4.20 -19.73 -1.66
C ALA A 104 4.17 -18.21 -1.35
N LEU A 105 4.63 -17.37 -2.28
CA LEU A 105 4.55 -15.92 -2.16
C LEU A 105 3.15 -15.41 -2.47
N ALA A 106 2.54 -15.90 -3.52
CA ALA A 106 1.18 -15.53 -3.89
C ALA A 106 0.16 -15.88 -2.80
N ALA A 107 0.36 -16.97 -2.06
CA ALA A 107 -0.48 -17.31 -0.90
C ALA A 107 -0.49 -16.21 0.19
N LYS A 108 0.56 -15.40 0.25
CA LYS A 108 0.65 -14.27 1.17
C LYS A 108 -0.06 -13.00 0.68
N VAL A 109 -0.67 -12.99 -0.51
CA VAL A 109 -1.30 -11.80 -1.08
C VAL A 109 -2.81 -11.99 -1.13
N GLN A 110 -3.55 -11.01 -0.63
CA GLN A 110 -5.00 -10.92 -0.75
C GLN A 110 -5.40 -9.79 -1.69
N PRO A 111 -5.91 -10.09 -2.90
CA PRO A 111 -6.50 -9.10 -3.80
C PRO A 111 -7.87 -8.64 -3.30
N MET A 112 -8.13 -7.33 -3.39
CA MET A 112 -9.37 -6.69 -2.91
C MET A 112 -9.84 -5.63 -3.92
N LEU A 113 -11.12 -5.68 -4.26
CA LEU A 113 -11.85 -4.59 -4.90
C LEU A 113 -12.71 -3.90 -3.85
N ILE A 114 -12.49 -2.61 -3.62
CA ILE A 114 -13.36 -1.79 -2.75
C ILE A 114 -14.25 -0.94 -3.66
N SER A 115 -15.57 -1.15 -3.57
CA SER A 115 -16.51 -0.38 -4.39
C SER A 115 -16.59 1.07 -3.92
N VAL A 116 -16.57 1.99 -4.90
CA VAL A 116 -16.87 3.42 -4.70
C VAL A 116 -18.31 3.77 -5.04
N ASP A 117 -19.13 2.76 -5.35
CA ASP A 117 -20.55 2.90 -5.64
C ASP A 117 -21.40 1.94 -4.81
N PRO A 118 -21.47 2.13 -3.50
CA PRO A 118 -22.16 1.19 -2.61
C PRO A 118 -23.68 1.12 -2.85
N VAL A 119 -24.24 2.07 -3.59
CA VAL A 119 -25.67 2.10 -3.89
C VAL A 119 -26.04 1.01 -4.90
N ARG A 120 -25.25 0.84 -5.96
CA ARG A 120 -25.48 -0.18 -7.00
C ARG A 120 -24.71 -1.47 -6.73
N ASP A 121 -23.55 -1.39 -6.12
CA ASP A 121 -22.66 -2.52 -5.86
C ASP A 121 -23.05 -3.26 -4.57
N THR A 122 -24.19 -3.94 -4.63
CA THR A 122 -24.60 -4.84 -3.54
C THR A 122 -23.64 -6.05 -3.43
N PRO A 123 -23.62 -6.77 -2.31
CA PRO A 123 -22.84 -7.99 -2.18
C PRO A 123 -23.08 -9.00 -3.31
N ALA A 124 -24.34 -9.19 -3.71
CA ALA A 124 -24.69 -10.11 -4.81
C ALA A 124 -24.14 -9.67 -6.17
N VAL A 125 -24.16 -8.37 -6.46
CA VAL A 125 -23.58 -7.80 -7.68
C VAL A 125 -22.07 -7.98 -7.69
N LEU A 126 -21.41 -7.63 -6.58
CA LEU A 126 -19.95 -7.81 -6.41
C LEU A 126 -19.56 -9.27 -6.54
N LYS A 127 -20.34 -10.21 -6.00
CA LYS A 127 -20.03 -11.65 -6.09
C LYS A 127 -19.92 -12.12 -7.54
N THR A 128 -20.85 -11.73 -8.38
CA THR A 128 -20.80 -12.06 -9.81
C THR A 128 -19.62 -11.39 -10.50
N TYR A 129 -19.39 -10.11 -10.17
CA TYR A 129 -18.35 -9.31 -10.81
C TYR A 129 -16.94 -9.82 -10.49
N VAL A 130 -16.58 -9.98 -9.21
CA VAL A 130 -15.23 -10.41 -8.82
C VAL A 130 -14.91 -11.83 -9.29
N ALA A 131 -15.92 -12.73 -9.33
CA ALA A 131 -15.74 -14.10 -9.81
C ALA A 131 -15.34 -14.19 -11.29
N ALA A 132 -15.64 -13.14 -12.08
CA ALA A 132 -15.24 -13.09 -13.48
C ALA A 132 -13.74 -12.85 -13.69
N PHE A 133 -13.04 -12.34 -12.68
CA PHE A 133 -11.61 -12.02 -12.78
C PHE A 133 -10.71 -13.05 -12.12
N HIS A 134 -11.00 -13.40 -10.86
CA HIS A 134 -10.15 -14.34 -10.12
C HIS A 134 -10.86 -14.90 -8.88
N PRO A 135 -10.75 -16.22 -8.58
CA PRO A 135 -11.45 -16.82 -7.42
C PRO A 135 -11.00 -16.27 -6.06
N ARG A 136 -9.81 -15.72 -5.96
CA ARG A 136 -9.29 -15.11 -4.73
C ARG A 136 -9.56 -13.61 -4.62
N LEU A 137 -10.07 -12.95 -5.66
CA LEU A 137 -10.44 -11.55 -5.58
C LEU A 137 -11.68 -11.41 -4.69
N ILE A 138 -11.59 -10.61 -3.63
CA ILE A 138 -12.74 -10.28 -2.81
C ILE A 138 -13.29 -8.90 -3.19
N GLY A 139 -14.62 -8.79 -3.23
CA GLY A 139 -15.33 -7.53 -3.44
C GLY A 139 -15.87 -7.00 -2.11
N LEU A 140 -15.61 -5.76 -1.81
CA LEU A 140 -15.98 -5.09 -0.56
C LEU A 140 -16.88 -3.90 -0.86
N THR A 141 -17.98 -3.79 -0.10
CA THR A 141 -18.91 -2.67 -0.13
C THR A 141 -19.30 -2.29 1.30
N GLY A 142 -20.15 -1.27 1.46
CA GLY A 142 -20.60 -0.83 2.77
C GLY A 142 -21.68 0.23 2.65
N THR A 143 -21.92 0.98 3.73
CA THR A 143 -22.75 2.19 3.62
C THR A 143 -21.98 3.29 2.89
N PRO A 144 -22.67 4.28 2.30
CA PRO A 144 -21.99 5.44 1.71
C PRO A 144 -20.99 6.11 2.65
N GLU A 145 -21.30 6.20 3.94
CA GLU A 145 -20.44 6.80 4.96
C GLU A 145 -19.19 5.96 5.23
N GLN A 146 -19.33 4.62 5.24
CA GLN A 146 -18.20 3.71 5.39
C GLN A 146 -17.27 3.83 4.19
N ILE A 147 -17.80 3.83 2.97
CA ILE A 147 -17.01 3.98 1.75
C ILE A 147 -16.33 5.34 1.70
N ALA A 148 -17.04 6.43 2.04
CA ALA A 148 -16.45 7.76 2.08
C ALA A 148 -15.29 7.85 3.09
N LYS A 149 -15.43 7.23 4.26
CA LYS A 149 -14.36 7.16 5.25
C LYS A 149 -13.14 6.39 4.71
N VAL A 150 -13.37 5.20 4.16
CA VAL A 150 -12.28 4.36 3.64
C VAL A 150 -11.59 5.05 2.46
N ALA A 151 -12.33 5.61 1.52
CA ALA A 151 -11.76 6.36 0.40
C ALA A 151 -10.87 7.52 0.89
N LYS A 152 -11.33 8.28 1.89
CA LYS A 152 -10.54 9.34 2.52
C LYS A 152 -9.24 8.81 3.15
N ASP A 153 -9.32 7.72 3.89
CA ASP A 153 -8.17 7.12 4.57
C ASP A 153 -7.14 6.55 3.57
N PHE A 154 -7.60 6.13 2.39
CA PHE A 154 -6.76 5.62 1.30
C PHE A 154 -6.40 6.70 0.26
N VAL A 155 -6.75 7.97 0.52
CA VAL A 155 -6.46 9.11 -0.38
C VAL A 155 -7.07 8.90 -1.78
N VAL A 156 -8.23 8.26 -1.84
CA VAL A 156 -9.01 8.03 -3.06
C VAL A 156 -10.07 9.12 -3.19
N ILE A 157 -10.04 9.82 -4.32
CA ILE A 157 -11.06 10.80 -4.69
C ILE A 157 -12.06 10.08 -5.58
N TYR A 158 -13.35 10.22 -5.31
CA TYR A 158 -14.41 9.73 -6.18
C TYR A 158 -15.61 10.68 -6.16
N ASN A 159 -16.36 10.71 -7.25
CA ASN A 159 -17.57 11.54 -7.36
C ASN A 159 -18.57 10.88 -8.31
N ALA A 160 -19.84 10.79 -7.87
CA ALA A 160 -20.92 10.34 -8.72
C ALA A 160 -21.34 11.47 -9.69
N GLU A 161 -21.27 11.19 -10.99
CA GLU A 161 -21.59 12.13 -12.06
C GLU A 161 -22.97 11.81 -12.62
N GLY A 162 -23.94 12.67 -12.37
CA GLY A 162 -25.31 12.50 -12.87
C GLY A 162 -26.34 13.21 -12.01
N LYS A 163 -27.60 13.08 -12.41
CA LYS A 163 -28.71 13.62 -11.62
C LYS A 163 -28.98 12.75 -10.40
N ALA A 164 -29.24 13.35 -9.26
CA ALA A 164 -29.62 12.64 -8.05
C ALA A 164 -30.82 11.71 -8.35
N GLY A 165 -30.67 10.41 -8.03
CA GLY A 165 -31.69 9.38 -8.27
C GLY A 165 -31.71 8.77 -9.68
N ALA A 166 -30.79 9.17 -10.58
CA ALA A 166 -30.62 8.48 -11.86
C ALA A 166 -30.00 7.09 -11.61
N SER A 167 -30.37 6.11 -12.45
CA SER A 167 -29.77 4.76 -12.43
C SER A 167 -28.52 4.63 -13.30
N ASP A 168 -28.34 5.56 -14.24
CA ASP A 168 -27.36 5.57 -15.32
C ASP A 168 -26.17 6.54 -15.11
N TYR A 169 -25.90 6.91 -13.86
CA TYR A 169 -24.77 7.79 -13.54
C TYR A 169 -23.42 7.07 -13.62
N LEU A 170 -22.37 7.82 -13.91
CA LEU A 170 -20.98 7.38 -13.81
C LEU A 170 -20.38 7.80 -12.47
N VAL A 171 -19.34 7.10 -12.04
CA VAL A 171 -18.51 7.48 -10.88
C VAL A 171 -17.09 7.71 -11.35
N SER A 172 -16.66 8.97 -11.37
CA SER A 172 -15.25 9.27 -11.53
C SER A 172 -14.50 8.94 -10.26
N HIS A 173 -13.33 8.32 -10.38
CA HIS A 173 -12.49 7.97 -9.23
C HIS A 173 -11.01 7.91 -9.57
N SER A 174 -10.17 8.01 -8.54
CA SER A 174 -8.73 7.78 -8.66
C SER A 174 -8.45 6.35 -9.10
N ARG A 175 -7.67 6.17 -10.17
CA ARG A 175 -7.27 4.87 -10.75
C ARG A 175 -5.99 4.34 -10.13
N THR A 176 -5.83 4.40 -8.84
CA THR A 176 -4.55 4.09 -8.19
C THR A 176 -4.68 2.84 -7.33
N PRO A 177 -4.25 1.65 -7.81
CA PRO A 177 -4.22 0.48 -6.96
C PRO A 177 -2.99 0.52 -6.05
N TYR A 178 -3.14 -0.04 -4.86
CA TYR A 178 -2.12 -0.03 -3.81
C TYR A 178 -1.68 -1.44 -3.45
N LEU A 179 -0.40 -1.60 -3.13
CA LEU A 179 0.09 -2.75 -2.40
C LEU A 179 0.43 -2.33 -0.97
N PHE A 180 -0.12 -3.05 0.01
CA PHE A 180 0.21 -2.95 1.43
C PHE A 180 0.93 -4.19 1.90
N ASP A 181 1.83 -4.06 2.87
CA ASP A 181 2.53 -5.17 3.51
C ASP A 181 1.64 -5.92 4.53
N GLY A 182 2.23 -6.93 5.19
CA GLY A 182 1.54 -7.73 6.20
C GLY A 182 1.11 -6.95 7.45
N ASP A 183 1.74 -5.83 7.73
CA ASP A 183 1.37 -4.91 8.82
C ASP A 183 0.32 -3.89 8.38
N GLY A 184 -0.04 -3.85 7.08
CA GLY A 184 -0.98 -2.89 6.51
C GLY A 184 -0.34 -1.54 6.21
N LYS A 185 0.99 -1.47 6.12
CA LYS A 185 1.70 -0.26 5.68
C LYS A 185 1.74 -0.19 4.16
N PRO A 186 1.57 1.00 3.56
CA PRO A 186 1.65 1.14 2.12
C PRO A 186 3.07 0.88 1.61
N VAL A 187 3.18 0.07 0.56
CA VAL A 187 4.45 -0.33 -0.06
C VAL A 187 4.69 0.44 -1.35
N ALA A 188 3.79 0.31 -2.32
CA ALA A 188 3.94 0.92 -3.63
C ALA A 188 2.60 1.02 -4.36
N LEU A 189 2.56 1.82 -5.43
CA LEU A 189 1.45 1.86 -6.38
C LEU A 189 1.60 0.72 -7.38
N VAL A 190 0.52 -0.03 -7.60
CA VAL A 190 0.50 -1.06 -8.64
C VAL A 190 0.39 -0.37 -10.00
N PRO A 191 1.20 -0.72 -11.00
CA PRO A 191 1.15 -0.09 -12.29
C PRO A 191 -0.20 -0.33 -12.98
N VAL A 192 -0.76 0.74 -13.52
CA VAL A 192 -1.90 0.77 -14.42
C VAL A 192 -1.55 1.65 -15.60
N ASP A 193 -2.19 1.43 -16.71
CA ASP A 193 -1.97 2.20 -17.92
C ASP A 193 -2.26 3.69 -17.72
N ASP A 194 -1.35 4.57 -18.12
CA ASP A 194 -1.50 6.03 -18.03
C ASP A 194 -1.90 6.58 -19.41
N PRO A 195 -3.10 7.15 -19.57
CA PRO A 195 -3.49 7.76 -20.84
C PRO A 195 -2.62 8.94 -21.26
N GLY A 196 -1.79 9.47 -20.35
CA GLY A 196 -0.80 10.52 -20.64
C GLY A 196 0.45 10.01 -21.36
N THR A 197 0.66 8.71 -21.42
CA THR A 197 1.81 8.04 -22.05
C THR A 197 1.36 6.99 -23.08
N PRO A 198 0.72 7.41 -24.20
CA PRO A 198 0.02 6.51 -25.12
C PRO A 198 0.92 5.46 -25.80
N ASP A 199 2.23 5.67 -25.81
CA ASP A 199 3.22 4.75 -26.40
C ASP A 199 3.78 3.72 -25.40
N VAL A 200 3.35 3.76 -24.13
CA VAL A 200 3.82 2.89 -23.05
C VAL A 200 2.61 2.26 -22.36
N ASP A 201 2.58 0.94 -22.27
CA ASP A 201 1.55 0.20 -21.51
C ASP A 201 2.08 -0.17 -20.13
N GLU A 202 2.05 0.80 -19.21
CA GLU A 202 2.51 0.60 -17.82
C GLU A 202 1.67 -0.43 -17.07
N GLY A 203 0.41 -0.60 -17.46
CA GLY A 203 -0.52 -1.55 -16.87
C GLY A 203 -0.48 -2.94 -17.50
N ALA A 204 0.45 -3.22 -18.42
CA ALA A 204 0.58 -4.54 -19.01
C ALA A 204 0.73 -5.64 -17.95
N PRO A 205 0.14 -6.85 -18.15
CA PRO A 205 0.27 -7.92 -17.18
C PRO A 205 1.71 -8.30 -16.83
N ASP A 206 2.66 -8.11 -17.77
CA ASP A 206 4.09 -8.34 -17.51
C ASP A 206 4.68 -7.32 -16.54
N ALA A 207 4.29 -6.05 -16.66
CA ALA A 207 4.72 -4.99 -15.74
C ALA A 207 4.16 -5.22 -14.32
N VAL A 208 2.88 -5.60 -14.21
CA VAL A 208 2.25 -5.95 -12.94
C VAL A 208 2.88 -7.21 -12.33
N LEU A 209 3.22 -8.21 -13.13
CA LEU A 209 3.93 -9.41 -12.65
C LEU A 209 5.31 -9.05 -12.08
N ALA A 210 6.10 -8.28 -12.82
CA ALA A 210 7.41 -7.81 -12.36
C ALA A 210 7.29 -6.97 -11.07
N PHE A 211 6.24 -6.17 -10.94
CA PHE A 211 5.92 -5.44 -9.72
C PHE A 211 5.66 -6.37 -8.54
N LEU A 212 4.83 -7.41 -8.69
CA LEU A 212 4.55 -8.38 -7.64
C LEU A 212 5.83 -9.13 -7.22
N GLU A 213 6.67 -9.52 -8.17
CA GLU A 213 7.95 -10.19 -7.91
C GLU A 213 8.96 -9.28 -7.18
N LYS A 214 8.93 -7.98 -7.46
CA LYS A 214 9.78 -6.99 -6.78
C LYS A 214 9.39 -6.82 -5.31
N TRP A 215 8.09 -6.74 -5.02
CA TRP A 215 7.61 -6.26 -3.73
C TRP A 215 7.08 -7.35 -2.77
N VAL A 216 6.62 -8.49 -3.25
CA VAL A 216 6.13 -9.59 -2.42
C VAL A 216 7.29 -10.51 -2.05
N LYS A 217 7.55 -10.67 -0.74
CA LYS A 217 8.69 -11.42 -0.20
C LYS A 217 8.24 -12.55 0.75
#